data_24eeeb012bb98a7be148468a9d69b710
#
_entry.id   24eeeb012bb98a7be148468a9d69b710
#
_cell.length_a   1.000
_cell.length_b   1.000
_cell.length_c   1.000
_cell.angle_alpha   90.00
_cell.angle_beta   90.00
_cell.angle_gamma   90.00
#
_symmetry.space_group_name_H-M   'P 1'
#
loop_
_entity.id
_entity.type
_entity.pdbx_description
1 polymer ?
#
loop_
_entity_poly.entity_id
_entity_poly.type
_entity_poly.pdbx_seq_one_letter_code
_entity_poly.pdbx_strand_id
1 'polypeptide(L)'
;MKEKLLNNVRKRVMVWVALASMATLLPAQTYRLSGCVQDENRQPVEVANVLLKQAKDSIYITGMLTDTQGCFSFDQPLGEYLLHITLIGSEDLYVPVVLQGNKNVGELTLKSSSALLDEVTVTAARPVIKRLVDRVVFDAHNTIASAGGSALDLLREVPGLQVGQNSIGIIGKGGIKVYINDRETKLSGDELIDYLRSYDASQILKVEVITTPPSKYDAAGNAGIINIRLKSRPKDYVGGTASASYSAGEKDNYGYGGVSLNLSKGRVSSFLNGGTTQGNYETREKNYRYFPQNTWNSRADYTNYMNSFSLQGGVDVSLERDWTVGMQAIYNHSAPKPGNALSWTEVYDASTAVLDSLLYSNSDKDTSSDRLNLNFHTDKVWDDKGKKMTWDVDYLRDNRDENMGFLSKTLLPDGTEIPGTNFDYNYLQHRKVDVVSSALDFILPFEKYKITAGAKVSFTNTRNGINYDTSDPTLVQDDYFRYKEQIYALYADYSREYSERFSMQLGLRMEHTRTTGISEAKDTEDKHDYTRLFPTVYLLYSCLLYTSPSP
;
A
#
# COMPACT_ATOMS: atom_id res chain seq x y z
N MET A 1 -30.44 -43.98 -4.69
CA MET A 1 -31.59 -43.09 -4.42
C MET A 1 -31.21 -41.71 -3.93
N LYS A 2 -30.10 -41.56 -3.17
CA LYS A 2 -29.60 -40.26 -2.69
C LYS A 2 -29.03 -39.34 -3.80
N GLU A 3 -28.32 -39.87 -4.79
CA GLU A 3 -27.72 -39.06 -5.88
C GLU A 3 -28.79 -38.46 -6.83
N LYS A 4 -29.89 -39.15 -7.10
CA LYS A 4 -30.98 -38.58 -7.90
C LYS A 4 -31.70 -37.43 -7.20
N LEU A 5 -31.77 -37.43 -5.86
CA LEU A 5 -32.37 -36.33 -5.09
C LEU A 5 -31.44 -35.09 -5.10
N LEU A 6 -30.13 -35.27 -4.94
CA LEU A 6 -29.18 -34.17 -4.97
C LEU A 6 -29.12 -33.47 -6.35
N ASN A 7 -29.22 -34.25 -7.43
CA ASN A 7 -29.23 -33.69 -8.80
C ASN A 7 -30.50 -32.91 -9.11
N ASN A 8 -31.65 -33.33 -8.56
CA ASN A 8 -32.90 -32.59 -8.70
C ASN A 8 -32.96 -31.31 -7.87
N VAL A 9 -32.35 -31.29 -6.70
CA VAL A 9 -32.20 -30.07 -5.89
C VAL A 9 -31.22 -29.09 -6.55
N ARG A 10 -30.07 -29.55 -7.05
CA ARG A 10 -29.13 -28.71 -7.82
C ARG A 10 -29.78 -28.08 -9.06
N LYS A 11 -30.53 -28.84 -9.84
CA LYS A 11 -31.24 -28.32 -11.03
C LYS A 11 -32.33 -27.28 -10.63
N ARG A 12 -33.05 -27.49 -9.54
CA ARG A 12 -34.05 -26.52 -9.08
C ARG A 12 -33.39 -25.25 -8.54
N VAL A 13 -32.28 -25.34 -7.82
CA VAL A 13 -31.54 -24.18 -7.33
C VAL A 13 -30.91 -23.40 -8.50
N MET A 14 -30.36 -24.08 -9.52
CA MET A 14 -29.86 -23.39 -10.73
C MET A 14 -30.97 -22.68 -11.51
N VAL A 15 -32.18 -23.25 -11.59
CA VAL A 15 -33.32 -22.61 -12.27
C VAL A 15 -33.80 -21.39 -11.47
N TRP A 16 -33.80 -21.44 -10.15
CA TRP A 16 -34.16 -20.29 -9.31
C TRP A 16 -33.11 -19.18 -9.34
N VAL A 17 -31.81 -19.52 -9.40
CA VAL A 17 -30.73 -18.56 -9.57
C VAL A 17 -30.76 -17.94 -10.97
N ALA A 18 -31.05 -18.72 -12.02
CA ALA A 18 -31.19 -18.20 -13.39
C ALA A 18 -32.43 -17.31 -13.55
N LEU A 19 -33.54 -17.63 -12.89
CA LEU A 19 -34.75 -16.78 -12.88
C LEU A 19 -34.54 -15.49 -12.05
N ALA A 20 -33.80 -15.55 -10.95
CA ALA A 20 -33.45 -14.37 -10.16
C ALA A 20 -32.46 -13.45 -10.91
N SER A 21 -31.53 -14.00 -11.70
CA SER A 21 -30.60 -13.20 -12.51
C SER A 21 -31.25 -12.58 -13.77
N MET A 22 -32.37 -13.12 -14.23
CA MET A 22 -33.12 -12.54 -15.35
C MET A 22 -34.00 -11.35 -14.95
N ALA A 23 -34.30 -11.20 -13.67
CA ALA A 23 -35.07 -10.07 -13.14
C ALA A 23 -34.28 -8.75 -13.01
N THR A 24 -32.96 -8.77 -13.20
CA THR A 24 -32.08 -7.59 -13.02
C THR A 24 -31.66 -6.90 -14.33
N LEU A 25 -32.17 -7.30 -15.49
CA LEU A 25 -31.82 -6.75 -16.80
C LEU A 25 -32.89 -5.86 -17.44
N LEU A 26 -33.79 -5.29 -16.63
CA LEU A 26 -34.59 -4.17 -17.11
C LEU A 26 -33.73 -2.91 -17.01
N PRO A 27 -33.41 -2.24 -18.15
CA PRO A 27 -32.76 -0.93 -18.07
C PRO A 27 -33.68 -0.02 -17.27
N ALA A 28 -33.18 0.55 -16.17
CA ALA A 28 -33.91 1.55 -15.42
C ALA A 28 -34.26 2.68 -16.39
N GLN A 29 -35.55 2.91 -16.59
CA GLN A 29 -36.01 4.00 -17.45
C GLN A 29 -35.57 5.33 -16.82
N THR A 30 -34.68 6.05 -17.47
CA THR A 30 -34.19 7.34 -17.00
C THR A 30 -34.98 8.48 -17.66
N TYR A 31 -35.12 9.54 -16.92
CA TYR A 31 -35.82 10.75 -17.35
C TYR A 31 -34.88 11.95 -17.20
N ARG A 32 -35.03 12.91 -18.09
CA ARG A 32 -34.15 14.07 -18.13
C ARG A 32 -34.59 15.12 -17.11
N LEU A 33 -33.67 15.49 -16.22
CA LEU A 33 -33.76 16.64 -15.34
C LEU A 33 -32.84 17.73 -15.88
N SER A 34 -33.34 18.89 -16.21
CA SER A 34 -32.55 20.01 -16.76
C SER A 34 -32.93 21.34 -16.13
N GLY A 35 -32.07 22.33 -16.26
CA GLY A 35 -32.29 23.72 -15.83
C GLY A 35 -31.13 24.61 -16.23
N CYS A 36 -31.26 25.91 -16.02
CA CYS A 36 -30.19 26.86 -16.26
C CYS A 36 -29.96 27.75 -15.03
N VAL A 37 -28.73 28.08 -14.75
CA VAL A 37 -28.30 28.93 -13.63
C VAL A 37 -27.95 30.31 -14.13
N GLN A 38 -28.48 31.34 -13.48
CA GLN A 38 -28.23 32.75 -13.79
C GLN A 38 -27.85 33.54 -12.53
N ASP A 39 -27.20 34.66 -12.68
CA ASP A 39 -26.94 35.61 -11.61
C ASP A 39 -28.13 36.53 -11.30
N GLU A 40 -28.00 37.44 -10.34
CA GLU A 40 -29.03 38.44 -9.99
C GLU A 40 -29.35 39.44 -11.15
N ASN A 41 -28.43 39.58 -12.11
CA ASN A 41 -28.58 40.42 -13.29
C ASN A 41 -29.14 39.64 -14.49
N ARG A 42 -29.59 38.38 -14.29
CA ARG A 42 -30.06 37.44 -15.31
C ARG A 42 -29.03 37.09 -16.37
N GLN A 43 -27.74 37.18 -16.04
CA GLN A 43 -26.68 36.68 -16.89
C GLN A 43 -26.45 35.20 -16.66
N PRO A 44 -26.23 34.38 -17.70
CA PRO A 44 -25.94 32.96 -17.52
C PRO A 44 -24.65 32.76 -16.72
N VAL A 45 -24.69 31.83 -15.75
CA VAL A 45 -23.55 31.49 -14.91
C VAL A 45 -22.89 30.23 -15.45
N GLU A 46 -21.75 30.44 -16.12
CA GLU A 46 -20.89 29.35 -16.59
C GLU A 46 -20.06 28.76 -15.45
N VAL A 47 -19.77 27.44 -15.52
CA VAL A 47 -18.89 26.71 -14.58
C VAL A 47 -19.42 26.71 -13.13
N ALA A 48 -20.73 26.95 -12.91
CA ALA A 48 -21.32 26.64 -11.60
C ALA A 48 -21.37 25.13 -11.37
N ASN A 49 -21.02 24.70 -10.18
CA ASN A 49 -21.04 23.29 -9.82
C ASN A 49 -22.46 22.88 -9.41
N VAL A 50 -23.07 21.99 -10.18
CA VAL A 50 -24.42 21.46 -9.94
C VAL A 50 -24.30 20.03 -9.47
N LEU A 51 -24.60 19.77 -8.19
CA LEU A 51 -24.58 18.46 -7.56
C LEU A 51 -26.00 17.93 -7.39
N LEU A 52 -26.25 16.70 -7.83
CA LEU A 52 -27.50 15.99 -7.60
C LEU A 52 -27.33 15.05 -6.42
N LYS A 53 -28.16 15.21 -5.40
CA LYS A 53 -28.17 14.43 -4.18
C LYS A 53 -29.52 13.75 -4.01
N GLN A 54 -29.56 12.65 -3.26
CA GLN A 54 -30.81 12.02 -2.85
C GLN A 54 -31.51 12.90 -1.79
N ALA A 55 -32.82 13.15 -1.92
CA ALA A 55 -33.51 14.09 -1.04
C ALA A 55 -33.57 13.59 0.43
N LYS A 56 -33.61 12.27 0.65
CA LYS A 56 -33.82 11.65 1.96
C LYS A 56 -32.63 11.79 2.91
N ASP A 57 -31.40 11.64 2.41
CA ASP A 57 -30.18 11.51 3.21
C ASP A 57 -29.02 12.37 2.69
N SER A 58 -29.27 13.19 1.66
CA SER A 58 -28.30 14.07 1.00
C SER A 58 -27.08 13.33 0.42
N ILE A 59 -27.21 12.01 0.17
CA ILE A 59 -26.14 11.25 -0.49
C ILE A 59 -25.94 11.75 -1.92
N TYR A 60 -24.68 11.98 -2.29
CA TYR A 60 -24.28 12.40 -3.62
C TYR A 60 -24.57 11.30 -4.65
N ILE A 61 -25.19 11.68 -5.77
CA ILE A 61 -25.50 10.78 -6.88
C ILE A 61 -24.62 11.08 -8.08
N THR A 62 -24.61 12.33 -8.54
CA THR A 62 -23.82 12.80 -9.68
C THR A 62 -23.68 14.31 -9.64
N GLY A 63 -22.80 14.87 -10.48
CA GLY A 63 -22.63 16.32 -10.60
C GLY A 63 -22.05 16.69 -11.95
N MET A 64 -22.28 17.94 -12.35
CA MET A 64 -21.70 18.53 -13.55
C MET A 64 -21.51 20.03 -13.38
N LEU A 65 -20.73 20.62 -14.25
CA LEU A 65 -20.62 22.09 -14.36
C LEU A 65 -21.66 22.60 -15.38
N THR A 66 -22.17 23.79 -15.14
CA THR A 66 -22.99 24.50 -16.13
C THR A 66 -22.18 24.85 -17.38
N ASP A 67 -22.82 24.77 -18.53
CA ASP A 67 -22.22 25.14 -19.82
C ASP A 67 -22.11 26.68 -20.02
N THR A 68 -21.65 27.11 -21.18
CA THR A 68 -21.50 28.53 -21.52
C THR A 68 -22.82 29.33 -21.53
N GLN A 69 -23.96 28.65 -21.56
CA GLN A 69 -25.29 29.21 -21.42
C GLN A 69 -25.85 29.07 -20.00
N GLY A 70 -25.03 28.62 -19.06
CA GLY A 70 -25.42 28.37 -17.66
C GLY A 70 -26.27 27.13 -17.47
N CYS A 71 -26.45 26.25 -18.46
CA CYS A 71 -27.41 25.15 -18.40
C CYS A 71 -26.77 23.82 -17.97
N PHE A 72 -27.58 22.93 -17.38
CA PHE A 72 -27.20 21.57 -16.94
C PHE A 72 -28.29 20.55 -17.27
N SER A 73 -27.92 19.27 -17.33
CA SER A 73 -28.86 18.18 -17.62
C SER A 73 -28.38 16.86 -17.04
N PHE A 74 -29.25 16.15 -16.30
CA PHE A 74 -29.01 14.83 -15.75
C PHE A 74 -30.05 13.83 -16.26
N ASP A 75 -29.67 12.61 -16.58
CA ASP A 75 -30.57 11.50 -16.87
C ASP A 75 -30.65 10.58 -15.63
N GLN A 76 -31.82 10.56 -14.95
CA GLN A 76 -32.00 9.87 -13.67
C GLN A 76 -33.32 9.08 -13.61
N PRO A 77 -33.44 8.00 -12.80
CA PRO A 77 -34.71 7.33 -12.54
C PRO A 77 -35.76 8.26 -11.89
N LEU A 78 -37.00 7.83 -11.85
CA LEU A 78 -38.03 8.54 -11.07
C LEU A 78 -37.63 8.54 -9.58
N GLY A 79 -37.79 9.68 -8.90
CA GLY A 79 -37.40 9.80 -7.50
C GLY A 79 -37.42 11.21 -6.97
N GLU A 80 -37.06 11.35 -5.70
CA GLU A 80 -36.92 12.63 -5.02
C GLU A 80 -35.44 12.99 -4.89
N TYR A 81 -35.08 14.17 -5.38
CA TYR A 81 -33.71 14.65 -5.47
C TYR A 81 -33.56 16.02 -4.84
N LEU A 82 -32.34 16.37 -4.50
CA LEU A 82 -31.93 17.69 -4.05
C LEU A 82 -30.80 18.19 -4.98
N LEU A 83 -31.08 19.23 -5.75
CA LEU A 83 -30.03 19.97 -6.47
C LEU A 83 -29.31 20.87 -5.46
N HIS A 84 -27.99 20.81 -5.44
CA HIS A 84 -27.13 21.69 -4.68
C HIS A 84 -26.19 22.39 -5.66
N ILE A 85 -26.37 23.70 -5.82
CA ILE A 85 -25.65 24.51 -6.80
C ILE A 85 -24.73 25.45 -6.04
N THR A 86 -23.44 25.44 -6.40
CA THR A 86 -22.40 26.22 -5.73
C THR A 86 -21.54 26.97 -6.77
N LEU A 87 -21.16 28.20 -6.43
CA LEU A 87 -20.19 29.00 -7.17
C LEU A 87 -19.41 29.85 -6.19
N ILE A 88 -18.11 30.02 -6.41
CA ILE A 88 -17.27 30.87 -5.55
C ILE A 88 -17.79 32.33 -5.61
N GLY A 89 -18.09 32.92 -4.46
CA GLY A 89 -18.63 34.26 -4.35
C GLY A 89 -20.17 34.35 -4.42
N SER A 90 -20.88 33.22 -4.43
CA SER A 90 -22.33 33.13 -4.37
C SER A 90 -22.81 32.35 -3.17
N GLU A 91 -24.05 32.58 -2.74
CA GLU A 91 -24.71 31.74 -1.73
C GLU A 91 -25.06 30.37 -2.32
N ASP A 92 -24.89 29.30 -1.54
CA ASP A 92 -25.28 27.97 -1.92
C ASP A 92 -26.79 27.87 -2.15
N LEU A 93 -27.21 27.34 -3.32
CA LEU A 93 -28.60 27.17 -3.66
C LEU A 93 -29.02 25.71 -3.58
N TYR A 94 -30.05 25.43 -2.78
CA TYR A 94 -30.64 24.10 -2.63
C TYR A 94 -32.04 24.07 -3.21
N VAL A 95 -32.29 23.19 -4.19
CA VAL A 95 -33.59 23.06 -4.86
C VAL A 95 -34.07 21.62 -4.77
N PRO A 96 -35.15 21.34 -4.01
CA PRO A 96 -35.75 20.01 -3.96
C PRO A 96 -36.51 19.73 -5.28
N VAL A 97 -36.29 18.55 -5.83
CA VAL A 97 -36.87 18.15 -7.13
C VAL A 97 -37.52 16.77 -7.00
N VAL A 98 -38.78 16.67 -7.36
CA VAL A 98 -39.47 15.39 -7.56
C VAL A 98 -39.53 15.10 -9.06
N LEU A 99 -38.86 14.04 -9.50
CA LEU A 99 -38.78 13.59 -10.88
C LEU A 99 -39.82 12.51 -11.13
N GLN A 100 -40.90 12.86 -11.84
CA GLN A 100 -42.00 11.96 -12.22
C GLN A 100 -42.06 11.73 -13.75
N GLY A 101 -41.10 12.29 -14.49
CA GLY A 101 -40.95 12.29 -15.94
C GLY A 101 -39.84 13.28 -16.30
N ASN A 102 -39.69 13.57 -17.58
CA ASN A 102 -38.76 14.65 -17.99
C ASN A 102 -39.16 15.97 -17.33
N LYS A 103 -38.22 16.62 -16.64
CA LYS A 103 -38.48 17.84 -15.88
C LYS A 103 -37.43 18.91 -16.16
N ASN A 104 -37.89 20.10 -16.49
CA ASN A 104 -37.06 21.31 -16.52
C ASN A 104 -37.39 22.13 -15.26
N VAL A 105 -36.40 22.43 -14.45
CA VAL A 105 -36.56 23.25 -13.23
C VAL A 105 -36.52 24.73 -13.51
N GLY A 106 -36.32 25.13 -14.80
CA GLY A 106 -36.31 26.52 -15.22
C GLY A 106 -35.00 27.23 -14.91
N GLU A 107 -35.11 28.54 -14.77
CA GLU A 107 -33.98 29.43 -14.46
C GLU A 107 -33.82 29.52 -12.93
N LEU A 108 -32.61 29.16 -12.44
CA LEU A 108 -32.25 29.16 -11.03
C LEU A 108 -31.29 30.31 -10.79
N THR A 109 -31.67 31.25 -9.92
CA THR A 109 -30.86 32.44 -9.66
C THR A 109 -29.95 32.22 -8.48
N LEU A 110 -28.62 32.31 -8.70
CA LEU A 110 -27.61 32.37 -7.66
C LEU A 110 -27.48 33.81 -7.15
N LYS A 111 -27.62 34.00 -5.86
CA LYS A 111 -27.41 35.28 -5.21
C LYS A 111 -25.93 35.50 -4.94
N SER A 112 -25.45 36.70 -5.18
CA SER A 112 -24.11 37.11 -4.77
C SER A 112 -24.01 37.09 -3.24
N SER A 113 -23.00 36.47 -2.68
CA SER A 113 -22.74 36.52 -1.25
C SER A 113 -22.23 37.92 -0.89
N SER A 114 -23.13 38.80 -0.45
CA SER A 114 -22.81 40.14 0.09
C SER A 114 -22.35 40.06 1.57
N ALA A 115 -21.58 39.05 1.93
CA ALA A 115 -20.90 39.08 3.21
C ALA A 115 -19.87 40.22 3.15
N LEU A 116 -20.19 41.34 3.80
CA LEU A 116 -19.22 42.31 4.27
C LEU A 116 -18.00 41.57 4.80
N LEU A 117 -16.82 41.98 4.37
CA LEU A 117 -15.52 41.52 4.81
C LEU A 117 -15.32 41.72 6.33
N ASP A 118 -16.00 40.96 7.16
CA ASP A 118 -15.49 40.56 8.43
C ASP A 118 -14.44 39.49 8.11
N GLU A 119 -13.22 39.78 8.52
CA GLU A 119 -12.00 38.98 8.47
C GLU A 119 -12.21 37.60 7.84
N VAL A 120 -11.97 37.49 6.52
CA VAL A 120 -11.94 36.20 5.85
C VAL A 120 -10.84 35.41 6.53
N THR A 121 -11.21 34.65 7.53
CA THR A 121 -10.42 33.49 7.92
C THR A 121 -10.45 32.57 6.71
N VAL A 122 -9.50 32.78 5.81
CA VAL A 122 -9.18 31.83 4.76
C VAL A 122 -8.78 30.58 5.53
N THR A 123 -9.73 29.68 5.74
CA THR A 123 -9.41 28.28 6.00
C THR A 123 -8.81 27.81 4.69
N ALA A 124 -7.53 28.11 4.52
CA ALA A 124 -6.74 27.61 3.42
C ALA A 124 -6.97 26.12 3.40
N ALA A 125 -7.58 25.61 2.34
CA ALA A 125 -7.68 24.19 2.12
C ALA A 125 -6.29 23.63 2.33
N ARG A 126 -6.11 22.76 3.34
CA ARG A 126 -4.78 22.23 3.69
C ARG A 126 -4.23 21.63 2.41
N PRO A 127 -3.02 22.01 1.96
CA PRO A 127 -2.48 21.46 0.74
C PRO A 127 -2.39 19.95 0.91
N VAL A 128 -3.00 19.21 -0.01
CA VAL A 128 -2.99 17.73 -0.01
C VAL A 128 -1.56 17.20 0.02
N ILE A 129 -0.60 17.96 -0.50
CA ILE A 129 0.82 17.61 -0.53
C ILE A 129 1.62 18.73 0.12
N LYS A 130 2.41 18.38 1.14
CA LYS A 130 3.38 19.27 1.78
C LYS A 130 4.79 18.70 1.64
N ARG A 131 5.73 19.50 1.14
CA ARG A 131 7.15 19.12 1.11
C ARG A 131 7.83 19.64 2.36
N LEU A 132 8.47 18.75 3.10
CA LEU A 132 9.39 19.05 4.20
C LEU A 132 10.82 18.85 3.72
N VAL A 133 11.79 19.24 4.52
CA VAL A 133 13.21 19.19 4.15
C VAL A 133 13.70 17.78 3.84
N ASP A 134 13.15 16.75 4.50
CA ASP A 134 13.57 15.35 4.38
C ASP A 134 12.48 14.43 3.79
N ARG A 135 11.23 14.91 3.60
CA ARG A 135 10.10 14.08 3.19
C ARG A 135 9.00 14.84 2.47
N VAL A 136 8.19 14.08 1.75
CA VAL A 136 6.91 14.55 1.21
C VAL A 136 5.81 14.01 2.09
N VAL A 137 4.89 14.86 2.49
CA VAL A 137 3.71 14.52 3.31
C VAL A 137 2.47 14.64 2.44
N PHE A 138 1.71 13.56 2.34
CA PHE A 138 0.42 13.48 1.68
C PHE A 138 -0.67 13.43 2.76
N ASP A 139 -1.59 14.40 2.77
CA ASP A 139 -2.73 14.43 3.69
C ASP A 139 -3.83 13.51 3.16
N ALA A 140 -4.18 12.48 3.93
CA ALA A 140 -5.21 11.52 3.55
C ALA A 140 -6.64 12.03 3.79
N HIS A 141 -6.80 13.23 4.38
CA HIS A 141 -8.10 13.82 4.62
C HIS A 141 -8.78 14.17 3.28
N ASN A 142 -10.04 13.76 3.11
CA ASN A 142 -10.84 14.05 1.92
C ASN A 142 -10.36 13.40 0.60
N THR A 143 -9.56 12.35 0.65
CA THR A 143 -9.26 11.53 -0.53
C THR A 143 -10.39 10.53 -0.80
N ILE A 144 -10.55 10.12 -2.07
CA ILE A 144 -11.59 9.15 -2.45
C ILE A 144 -11.34 7.81 -1.74
N ALA A 145 -10.08 7.36 -1.66
CA ALA A 145 -9.71 6.13 -1.00
C ALA A 145 -10.00 6.16 0.51
N SER A 146 -9.94 7.34 1.17
CA SER A 146 -10.25 7.46 2.61
C SER A 146 -11.73 7.22 2.94
N ALA A 147 -12.62 7.18 1.95
CA ALA A 147 -14.06 7.01 2.11
C ALA A 147 -14.54 5.55 2.05
N GLY A 148 -13.63 4.56 2.18
CA GLY A 148 -14.00 3.14 2.19
C GLY A 148 -13.01 2.21 1.49
N GLY A 149 -11.83 2.72 1.11
CA GLY A 149 -10.74 1.92 0.57
C GLY A 149 -9.82 1.34 1.64
N SER A 150 -8.88 0.52 1.21
CA SER A 150 -7.77 0.03 2.03
C SER A 150 -6.60 1.01 2.07
N ALA A 151 -5.66 0.80 3.00
CA ALA A 151 -4.41 1.57 3.00
C ALA A 151 -3.66 1.44 1.66
N LEU A 152 -3.71 0.27 1.00
CA LEU A 152 -3.09 0.07 -0.30
C LEU A 152 -3.74 0.95 -1.38
N ASP A 153 -5.07 1.10 -1.35
CA ASP A 153 -5.79 1.97 -2.30
C ASP A 153 -5.41 3.44 -2.09
N LEU A 154 -5.31 3.88 -0.83
CA LEU A 154 -4.83 5.21 -0.50
C LEU A 154 -3.39 5.45 -0.99
N LEU A 155 -2.51 4.46 -0.85
CA LEU A 155 -1.12 4.59 -1.29
C LEU A 155 -0.98 4.71 -2.80
N ARG A 156 -1.96 4.26 -3.61
CA ARG A 156 -2.00 4.49 -5.07
C ARG A 156 -2.19 5.96 -5.43
N GLU A 157 -2.82 6.74 -4.56
CA GLU A 157 -3.04 8.18 -4.76
C GLU A 157 -1.82 9.02 -4.34
N VAL A 158 -0.85 8.42 -3.61
CA VAL A 158 0.31 9.14 -3.07
C VAL A 158 1.37 9.38 -4.16
N PRO A 159 1.71 10.64 -4.48
CA PRO A 159 2.71 10.94 -5.48
C PRO A 159 4.10 10.40 -5.13
N GLY A 160 4.77 9.81 -6.13
CA GLY A 160 6.10 9.24 -5.98
C GLY A 160 6.10 7.78 -5.53
N LEU A 161 4.93 7.19 -5.24
CA LEU A 161 4.77 5.76 -5.05
C LEU A 161 4.39 5.07 -6.36
N GLN A 162 4.84 3.85 -6.50
CA GLN A 162 4.42 2.92 -7.56
C GLN A 162 3.78 1.72 -6.89
N VAL A 163 2.46 1.62 -6.99
CA VAL A 163 1.67 0.57 -6.33
C VAL A 163 0.99 -0.29 -7.39
N GLY A 164 1.50 -1.51 -7.53
CA GLY A 164 0.92 -2.56 -8.37
C GLY A 164 -0.12 -3.40 -7.64
N GLN A 165 -0.49 -4.53 -8.23
CA GLN A 165 -1.39 -5.49 -7.58
C GLN A 165 -0.71 -6.13 -6.36
N ASN A 166 0.53 -6.59 -6.50
CA ASN A 166 1.30 -7.28 -5.46
C ASN A 166 2.68 -6.63 -5.22
N SER A 167 2.81 -5.37 -5.53
CA SER A 167 4.07 -4.66 -5.32
C SER A 167 3.82 -3.23 -4.89
N ILE A 168 4.70 -2.72 -4.05
CA ILE A 168 4.76 -1.33 -3.66
C ILE A 168 6.20 -0.87 -3.68
N GLY A 169 6.45 0.30 -4.24
CA GLY A 169 7.77 0.88 -4.37
C GLY A 169 7.75 2.40 -4.32
N ILE A 170 8.92 2.98 -4.16
CA ILE A 170 9.15 4.41 -4.34
C ILE A 170 9.94 4.57 -5.63
N ILE A 171 9.51 5.46 -6.51
CA ILE A 171 10.14 5.70 -7.81
C ILE A 171 11.63 6.04 -7.61
N GLY A 172 12.52 5.31 -8.31
CA GLY A 172 13.98 5.48 -8.22
C GLY A 172 14.65 4.85 -7.00
N LYS A 173 13.93 4.00 -6.23
CA LYS A 173 14.49 3.26 -5.09
C LYS A 173 14.49 1.77 -5.34
N GLY A 174 15.52 1.07 -4.84
CA GLY A 174 15.67 -0.38 -4.98
C GLY A 174 14.87 -1.20 -3.97
N GLY A 175 14.24 -0.54 -2.99
CA GLY A 175 13.42 -1.19 -1.96
C GLY A 175 12.67 -0.18 -1.13
N ILE A 176 11.78 -0.67 -0.29
CA ILE A 176 11.02 0.16 0.66
C ILE A 176 11.00 -0.48 2.05
N LYS A 177 10.85 0.39 3.07
CA LYS A 177 10.45 0.01 4.42
C LYS A 177 9.16 0.75 4.77
N VAL A 178 8.18 0.04 5.33
CA VAL A 178 6.91 0.63 5.74
C VAL A 178 6.85 0.75 7.25
N TYR A 179 6.50 1.94 7.69
CA TYR A 179 6.32 2.30 9.09
C TYR A 179 4.87 2.69 9.35
N ILE A 180 4.38 2.38 10.55
CA ILE A 180 3.11 2.88 11.06
C ILE A 180 3.39 3.61 12.36
N ASN A 181 3.05 4.89 12.43
CA ASN A 181 3.35 5.78 13.56
C ASN A 181 4.83 5.71 14.00
N ASP A 182 5.77 5.79 13.04
CA ASP A 182 7.23 5.68 13.22
C ASP A 182 7.75 4.29 13.62
N ARG A 183 6.93 3.25 13.67
CA ARG A 183 7.34 1.87 13.97
C ARG A 183 7.38 1.04 12.70
N GLU A 184 8.51 0.40 12.46
CA GLU A 184 8.71 -0.45 11.28
C GLU A 184 7.82 -1.69 11.35
N THR A 185 7.04 -1.96 10.28
CA THR A 185 6.19 -3.16 10.20
C THR A 185 7.01 -4.44 10.06
N LYS A 186 8.25 -4.32 9.56
CA LYS A 186 9.17 -5.43 9.22
C LYS A 186 8.57 -6.43 8.23
N LEU A 187 7.55 -6.01 7.49
CA LEU A 187 6.89 -6.78 6.43
C LEU A 187 7.48 -6.41 5.07
N SER A 188 7.46 -7.35 4.14
CA SER A 188 7.91 -7.16 2.76
C SER A 188 7.14 -8.05 1.80
N GLY A 189 7.20 -7.74 0.48
CA GLY A 189 6.53 -8.54 -0.56
C GLY A 189 5.03 -8.69 -0.34
N ASP A 190 4.51 -9.86 -0.64
CA ASP A 190 3.06 -10.15 -0.59
C ASP A 190 2.46 -9.95 0.81
N GLU A 191 3.22 -10.28 1.87
CA GLU A 191 2.76 -10.11 3.25
C GLU A 191 2.51 -8.63 3.61
N LEU A 192 3.37 -7.73 3.12
CA LEU A 192 3.17 -6.29 3.28
C LEU A 192 1.93 -5.82 2.52
N ILE A 193 1.72 -6.31 1.32
CA ILE A 193 0.57 -5.99 0.49
C ILE A 193 -0.73 -6.47 1.15
N ASP A 194 -0.77 -7.71 1.63
CA ASP A 194 -1.92 -8.27 2.33
C ASP A 194 -2.22 -7.50 3.63
N TYR A 195 -1.17 -7.13 4.36
CA TYR A 195 -1.29 -6.29 5.53
C TYR A 195 -1.89 -4.91 5.21
N LEU A 196 -1.41 -4.22 4.16
CA LEU A 196 -1.92 -2.92 3.74
C LEU A 196 -3.35 -2.99 3.19
N ARG A 197 -3.74 -4.11 2.55
CA ARG A 197 -5.13 -4.37 2.16
C ARG A 197 -6.05 -4.53 3.38
N SER A 198 -5.54 -5.14 4.45
CA SER A 198 -6.30 -5.33 5.68
C SER A 198 -6.53 -4.05 6.48
N TYR A 199 -5.84 -2.97 6.15
CA TYR A 199 -5.88 -1.72 6.90
C TYR A 199 -6.87 -0.74 6.26
N ASP A 200 -7.81 -0.24 7.05
CA ASP A 200 -8.83 0.71 6.59
C ASP A 200 -8.20 2.11 6.38
N ALA A 201 -8.32 2.64 5.16
CA ALA A 201 -7.80 3.96 4.80
C ALA A 201 -8.42 5.10 5.64
N SER A 202 -9.65 4.93 6.11
CA SER A 202 -10.32 5.94 6.96
C SER A 202 -9.59 6.23 8.27
N GLN A 203 -8.75 5.29 8.74
CA GLN A 203 -7.95 5.45 9.95
C GLN A 203 -6.65 6.23 9.70
N ILE A 204 -6.28 6.46 8.44
CA ILE A 204 -5.03 7.14 8.09
C ILE A 204 -5.24 8.65 8.12
N LEU A 205 -4.33 9.35 8.78
CA LEU A 205 -4.28 10.81 8.82
C LEU A 205 -3.46 11.35 7.65
N LYS A 206 -2.27 10.79 7.44
CA LYS A 206 -1.33 11.20 6.40
C LYS A 206 -0.33 10.10 6.08
N VAL A 207 0.28 10.21 4.90
CA VAL A 207 1.38 9.35 4.46
C VAL A 207 2.63 10.22 4.26
N GLU A 208 3.75 9.81 4.84
CA GLU A 208 5.03 10.47 4.69
C GLU A 208 5.93 9.60 3.80
N VAL A 209 6.38 10.15 2.67
CA VAL A 209 7.29 9.49 1.74
C VAL A 209 8.67 10.08 1.89
N ILE A 210 9.63 9.26 2.29
CA ILE A 210 11.02 9.62 2.57
C ILE A 210 11.90 8.90 1.55
N THR A 211 12.32 9.61 0.52
CA THR A 211 13.14 9.03 -0.54
C THR A 211 14.60 8.86 -0.13
N THR A 212 15.08 9.74 0.74
CA THR A 212 16.44 9.66 1.31
C THR A 212 16.28 9.72 2.83
N PRO A 213 16.40 8.57 3.54
CA PRO A 213 16.15 8.53 4.97
C PRO A 213 17.18 9.34 5.77
N PRO A 214 16.73 10.15 6.79
CA PRO A 214 17.61 10.79 7.76
C PRO A 214 18.39 9.80 8.63
N SER A 215 19.35 10.31 9.40
CA SER A 215 20.28 9.52 10.21
C SER A 215 19.61 8.61 11.25
N LYS A 216 18.39 8.90 11.65
CA LYS A 216 17.56 8.04 12.52
C LYS A 216 17.36 6.64 11.94
N TYR A 217 17.27 6.52 10.62
CA TYR A 217 16.96 5.25 9.95
C TYR A 217 18.24 4.51 9.57
N ASP A 218 18.12 3.19 9.38
CA ASP A 218 19.25 2.34 9.03
C ASP A 218 19.91 2.79 7.73
N ALA A 219 21.22 2.88 7.73
CA ALA A 219 22.01 3.37 6.59
C ALA A 219 22.14 2.33 5.47
N ALA A 220 21.82 1.06 5.73
CA ALA A 220 22.00 -0.01 4.76
C ALA A 220 20.94 0.05 3.64
N GLY A 221 21.43 0.09 2.39
CA GLY A 221 20.64 -0.06 1.17
C GLY A 221 20.07 1.25 0.60
N ASN A 222 19.62 1.18 -0.66
CA ASN A 222 18.91 2.26 -1.37
C ASN A 222 17.38 2.18 -1.14
N ALA A 223 16.96 1.85 0.08
CA ALA A 223 15.55 1.75 0.40
C ALA A 223 14.97 3.12 0.79
N GLY A 224 13.80 3.43 0.26
CA GLY A 224 13.01 4.55 0.74
C GLY A 224 12.06 4.13 1.88
N ILE A 225 11.42 5.09 2.52
CA ILE A 225 10.52 4.85 3.64
C ILE A 225 9.13 5.42 3.33
N ILE A 226 8.11 4.62 3.63
CA ILE A 226 6.72 5.04 3.65
C ILE A 226 6.27 4.98 5.11
N ASN A 227 5.96 6.13 5.71
CA ASN A 227 5.46 6.19 7.08
C ASN A 227 3.99 6.60 7.11
N ILE A 228 3.12 5.69 7.51
CA ILE A 228 1.68 5.87 7.60
C ILE A 228 1.36 6.38 8.99
N ARG A 229 0.82 7.59 9.08
CA ARG A 229 0.37 8.20 10.33
C ARG A 229 -1.12 7.98 10.51
N LEU A 230 -1.48 7.39 11.62
CA LEU A 230 -2.87 7.13 11.96
C LEU A 230 -3.50 8.33 12.65
N LYS A 231 -4.82 8.46 12.51
CA LYS A 231 -5.63 9.45 13.26
C LYS A 231 -5.55 9.15 14.76
N SER A 232 -5.47 10.21 15.56
CA SER A 232 -5.62 10.07 17.00
C SER A 232 -7.03 9.60 17.34
N ARG A 233 -7.14 8.65 18.24
CA ARG A 233 -8.44 8.14 18.68
C ARG A 233 -9.05 9.08 19.70
N PRO A 234 -10.37 9.33 19.64
CA PRO A 234 -11.07 10.03 20.72
C PRO A 234 -10.91 9.27 22.04
N LYS A 235 -10.97 10.00 23.16
CA LYS A 235 -11.11 9.37 24.47
C LYS A 235 -12.50 8.72 24.57
N ASP A 236 -12.59 7.58 25.26
CA ASP A 236 -13.83 6.85 25.46
C ASP A 236 -14.52 6.47 24.12
N TYR A 237 -13.77 5.83 23.25
CA TYR A 237 -14.21 5.37 21.94
C TYR A 237 -14.26 3.86 21.86
N VAL A 238 -15.35 3.32 21.33
CA VAL A 238 -15.50 1.93 20.92
C VAL A 238 -16.02 1.94 19.48
N GLY A 239 -15.30 1.31 18.59
CA GLY A 239 -15.73 1.23 17.21
C GLY A 239 -14.95 0.17 16.45
N GLY A 240 -15.48 -0.19 15.30
CA GLY A 240 -14.83 -1.16 14.43
C GLY A 240 -15.40 -1.09 13.03
N THR A 241 -14.69 -1.71 12.11
CA THR A 241 -15.08 -1.86 10.72
C THR A 241 -14.97 -3.33 10.33
N ALA A 242 -15.86 -3.77 9.45
CA ALA A 242 -15.75 -5.03 8.76
C ALA A 242 -15.75 -4.72 7.26
N SER A 243 -14.83 -5.33 6.54
CA SER A 243 -14.68 -5.13 5.11
C SER A 243 -14.62 -6.48 4.39
N ALA A 244 -15.19 -6.53 3.21
CA ALA A 244 -15.06 -7.66 2.32
C ALA A 244 -14.95 -7.12 0.90
N SER A 245 -14.05 -7.71 0.11
CA SER A 245 -13.92 -7.41 -1.31
C SER A 245 -13.73 -8.69 -2.10
N TYR A 246 -14.21 -8.68 -3.32
CA TYR A 246 -14.02 -9.77 -4.26
C TYR A 246 -13.66 -9.20 -5.62
N SER A 247 -12.58 -9.71 -6.19
CA SER A 247 -12.12 -9.37 -7.53
C SER A 247 -12.33 -10.58 -8.42
N ALA A 248 -13.06 -10.40 -9.52
CA ALA A 248 -13.29 -11.42 -10.53
C ALA A 248 -12.82 -10.92 -11.88
N GLY A 249 -11.94 -11.67 -12.51
CA GLY A 249 -11.47 -11.48 -13.87
C GLY A 249 -11.66 -12.74 -14.69
N GLU A 250 -11.17 -12.78 -15.93
CA GLU A 250 -11.21 -13.97 -16.75
C GLU A 250 -10.49 -15.14 -16.08
N LYS A 251 -9.37 -14.85 -15.41
CA LYS A 251 -8.49 -15.82 -14.75
C LYS A 251 -8.13 -15.45 -13.31
N ASP A 252 -8.48 -14.24 -12.89
CA ASP A 252 -8.20 -13.71 -11.56
C ASP A 252 -9.45 -13.79 -10.70
N ASN A 253 -9.39 -14.59 -9.64
CA ASN A 253 -10.49 -14.76 -8.71
C ASN A 253 -9.94 -14.77 -7.29
N TYR A 254 -10.03 -13.64 -6.59
CA TYR A 254 -9.59 -13.56 -5.21
C TYR A 254 -10.52 -12.70 -4.37
N GLY A 255 -10.62 -13.05 -3.10
CA GLY A 255 -11.41 -12.35 -2.11
C GLY A 255 -10.58 -11.98 -0.90
N TYR A 256 -10.95 -10.88 -0.29
CA TYR A 256 -10.42 -10.39 0.98
C TYR A 256 -11.56 -10.21 1.97
N GLY A 257 -11.34 -10.58 3.23
CA GLY A 257 -12.21 -10.29 4.36
C GLY A 257 -11.41 -9.78 5.55
N GLY A 258 -11.88 -8.71 6.19
CA GLY A 258 -11.18 -8.13 7.32
C GLY A 258 -12.11 -7.52 8.37
N VAL A 259 -11.61 -7.48 9.61
CA VAL A 259 -12.27 -6.86 10.76
C VAL A 259 -11.25 -6.03 11.52
N SER A 260 -11.66 -4.81 11.89
CA SER A 260 -10.88 -3.91 12.74
C SER A 260 -11.73 -3.51 13.94
N LEU A 261 -11.21 -3.68 15.13
CA LEU A 261 -11.81 -3.27 16.38
C LEU A 261 -10.90 -2.28 17.10
N ASN A 262 -11.46 -1.20 17.61
CA ASN A 262 -10.74 -0.18 18.35
C ASN A 262 -11.48 0.15 19.64
N LEU A 263 -10.75 0.13 20.75
CA LEU A 263 -11.24 0.47 22.06
C LEU A 263 -10.32 1.51 22.68
N SER A 264 -10.90 2.61 23.14
CA SER A 264 -10.19 3.61 23.97
C SER A 264 -11.07 3.95 25.16
N LYS A 265 -10.59 3.72 26.37
CA LYS A 265 -11.31 4.03 27.60
C LYS A 265 -10.37 4.54 28.68
N GLY A 266 -10.56 5.79 29.08
CA GLY A 266 -9.74 6.43 30.09
C GLY A 266 -8.26 6.50 29.68
N ARG A 267 -7.42 5.70 30.34
CA ARG A 267 -5.96 5.65 30.11
C ARG A 267 -5.51 4.52 29.15
N VAL A 268 -6.44 3.66 28.73
CA VAL A 268 -6.13 2.48 27.92
C VAL A 268 -6.68 2.66 26.52
N SER A 269 -5.84 2.45 25.53
CA SER A 269 -6.22 2.33 24.12
C SER A 269 -5.78 0.98 23.60
N SER A 270 -6.65 0.27 22.91
CA SER A 270 -6.33 -1.02 22.31
C SER A 270 -6.94 -1.14 20.92
N PHE A 271 -6.37 -1.99 20.12
CA PHE A 271 -6.90 -2.33 18.81
C PHE A 271 -6.66 -3.81 18.48
N LEU A 272 -7.49 -4.33 17.62
CA LEU A 272 -7.36 -5.66 17.03
C LEU A 272 -7.80 -5.58 15.57
N ASN A 273 -6.89 -5.93 14.67
CA ASN A 273 -7.15 -6.02 13.23
C ASN A 273 -6.90 -7.47 12.81
N GLY A 274 -7.80 -8.03 12.03
CA GLY A 274 -7.64 -9.37 11.46
C GLY A 274 -8.13 -9.38 10.03
N GLY A 275 -7.46 -10.13 9.15
CA GLY A 275 -7.86 -10.25 7.77
C GLY A 275 -7.35 -11.52 7.13
N THR A 276 -8.00 -11.93 6.05
CA THR A 276 -7.63 -13.09 5.23
C THR A 276 -7.80 -12.76 3.77
N THR A 277 -6.87 -13.23 2.96
CA THR A 277 -6.93 -13.16 1.49
C THR A 277 -6.90 -14.57 0.92
N GLN A 278 -7.82 -14.90 0.03
CA GLN A 278 -7.89 -16.20 -0.63
C GLN A 278 -8.23 -16.05 -2.11
N GLY A 279 -7.65 -16.93 -2.94
CA GLY A 279 -7.95 -16.98 -4.37
C GLY A 279 -6.73 -17.22 -5.23
N ASN A 280 -6.79 -16.74 -6.47
CA ASN A 280 -5.69 -16.82 -7.42
C ASN A 280 -5.70 -15.64 -8.39
N TYR A 281 -4.53 -15.38 -8.97
CA TYR A 281 -4.37 -14.49 -10.11
C TYR A 281 -3.32 -15.04 -11.08
N GLU A 282 -3.47 -14.73 -12.36
CA GLU A 282 -2.51 -15.10 -13.39
C GLU A 282 -1.65 -13.90 -13.80
N THR A 283 -0.37 -14.17 -14.00
CA THR A 283 0.56 -13.19 -14.55
C THR A 283 1.16 -13.74 -15.81
N ARG A 284 1.14 -12.94 -16.87
CA ARG A 284 1.82 -13.24 -18.11
C ARG A 284 2.97 -12.28 -18.32
N GLU A 285 4.14 -12.82 -18.51
CA GLU A 285 5.37 -12.07 -18.75
C GLU A 285 5.89 -12.38 -20.16
N LYS A 286 6.32 -11.35 -20.86
CA LYS A 286 7.01 -11.46 -22.15
C LYS A 286 8.31 -10.71 -22.08
N ASN A 287 9.41 -11.41 -22.36
CA ASN A 287 10.75 -10.86 -22.35
C ASN A 287 11.41 -11.03 -23.71
N TYR A 288 12.02 -9.98 -24.21
CA TYR A 288 12.81 -9.99 -25.44
C TYR A 288 14.26 -9.68 -25.07
N ARG A 289 15.19 -10.60 -25.44
CA ARG A 289 16.61 -10.43 -25.19
C ARG A 289 17.36 -10.56 -26.51
N TYR A 290 18.20 -9.58 -26.77
CA TYR A 290 19.00 -9.50 -27.99
C TYR A 290 20.46 -9.78 -27.66
N PHE A 291 21.00 -10.88 -28.21
CA PHE A 291 22.41 -11.23 -28.12
C PHE A 291 23.06 -11.07 -29.49
N PRO A 292 24.41 -10.99 -29.57
CA PRO A 292 25.07 -10.85 -30.86
C PRO A 292 24.78 -11.97 -31.86
N GLN A 293 24.52 -13.19 -31.39
CA GLN A 293 24.34 -14.37 -32.22
C GLN A 293 22.88 -14.86 -32.26
N ASN A 294 22.04 -14.50 -31.28
CA ASN A 294 20.67 -14.97 -31.20
C ASN A 294 19.74 -13.96 -30.53
N THR A 295 18.46 -14.10 -30.78
CA THR A 295 17.39 -13.34 -30.14
C THR A 295 16.48 -14.32 -29.41
N TRP A 296 16.17 -14.02 -28.16
CA TRP A 296 15.32 -14.84 -27.31
C TRP A 296 13.99 -14.14 -27.04
N ASN A 297 12.90 -14.78 -27.45
CA ASN A 297 11.55 -14.33 -27.17
C ASN A 297 10.94 -15.27 -26.14
N SER A 298 10.91 -14.84 -24.89
CA SER A 298 10.39 -15.64 -23.79
C SER A 298 8.98 -15.21 -23.44
N ARG A 299 8.12 -16.20 -23.21
CA ARG A 299 6.80 -16.03 -22.61
C ARG A 299 6.68 -16.95 -21.41
N ALA A 300 6.29 -16.38 -20.26
CA ALA A 300 5.98 -17.16 -19.08
C ALA A 300 4.57 -16.83 -18.58
N ASP A 301 3.79 -17.86 -18.31
CA ASP A 301 2.46 -17.79 -17.71
C ASP A 301 2.56 -18.34 -16.27
N TYR A 302 2.20 -17.52 -15.28
CA TYR A 302 2.26 -17.85 -13.85
C TYR A 302 0.85 -17.92 -13.29
N THR A 303 0.51 -19.00 -12.59
CA THR A 303 -0.67 -19.06 -11.74
C THR A 303 -0.24 -18.93 -10.29
N ASN A 304 -0.62 -17.83 -9.68
CA ASN A 304 -0.31 -17.51 -8.29
C ASN A 304 -1.55 -17.71 -7.43
N TYR A 305 -1.42 -18.53 -6.39
CA TYR A 305 -2.48 -18.71 -5.41
C TYR A 305 -2.22 -17.84 -4.18
N MET A 306 -3.28 -17.41 -3.55
CA MET A 306 -3.26 -16.65 -2.30
C MET A 306 -4.04 -17.43 -1.25
N ASN A 307 -3.46 -17.58 -0.08
CA ASN A 307 -4.10 -18.06 1.13
C ASN A 307 -3.31 -17.51 2.30
N SER A 308 -3.70 -16.34 2.77
CA SER A 308 -3.02 -15.65 3.85
C SER A 308 -3.99 -15.23 4.94
N PHE A 309 -3.47 -15.17 6.16
CA PHE A 309 -4.15 -14.68 7.34
C PHE A 309 -3.21 -13.73 8.09
N SER A 310 -3.74 -12.57 8.48
CA SER A 310 -3.02 -11.57 9.27
C SER A 310 -3.81 -11.24 10.53
N LEU A 311 -3.13 -11.15 11.65
CA LEU A 311 -3.68 -10.71 12.92
C LEU A 311 -2.73 -9.69 13.55
N GLN A 312 -3.25 -8.52 13.89
CA GLN A 312 -2.51 -7.48 14.59
C GLN A 312 -3.29 -7.03 15.81
N GLY A 313 -2.64 -6.92 16.94
CA GLY A 313 -3.23 -6.36 18.16
C GLY A 313 -2.24 -5.51 18.93
N GLY A 314 -2.75 -4.54 19.67
CA GLY A 314 -1.93 -3.69 20.50
C GLY A 314 -2.71 -3.04 21.63
N VAL A 315 -1.98 -2.70 22.68
CA VAL A 315 -2.47 -2.01 23.86
C VAL A 315 -1.49 -0.92 24.24
N ASP A 316 -1.98 0.30 24.41
CA ASP A 316 -1.27 1.46 24.93
C ASP A 316 -1.91 1.89 26.25
N VAL A 317 -1.09 2.14 27.26
CA VAL A 317 -1.51 2.62 28.58
C VAL A 317 -0.84 3.96 28.86
N SER A 318 -1.62 5.01 29.00
CA SER A 318 -1.14 6.31 29.48
C SER A 318 -0.96 6.27 30.99
N LEU A 319 0.28 6.17 31.47
CA LEU A 319 0.62 6.16 32.89
C LEU A 319 0.34 7.53 33.51
N GLU A 320 0.74 8.60 32.79
CA GLU A 320 0.50 10.01 33.09
C GLU A 320 0.05 10.72 31.80
N ARG A 321 -0.28 12.02 31.88
CA ARG A 321 -0.69 12.80 30.70
C ARG A 321 0.25 12.66 29.51
N ASP A 322 1.55 12.52 29.77
CA ASP A 322 2.60 12.63 28.76
C ASP A 322 3.51 11.40 28.71
N TRP A 323 3.10 10.31 29.36
CA TRP A 323 3.85 9.06 29.35
C TRP A 323 2.96 7.88 28.95
N THR A 324 3.28 7.26 27.82
CA THR A 324 2.59 6.09 27.30
C THR A 324 3.53 4.89 27.26
N VAL A 325 3.05 3.74 27.67
CA VAL A 325 3.71 2.45 27.53
C VAL A 325 2.78 1.53 26.76
N GLY A 326 3.31 0.81 25.80
CA GLY A 326 2.49 -0.05 24.96
C GLY A 326 3.20 -1.32 24.49
N MET A 327 2.38 -2.24 24.02
CA MET A 327 2.79 -3.46 23.36
C MET A 327 1.97 -3.69 22.10
N GLN A 328 2.60 -4.23 21.06
CA GLN A 328 1.96 -4.60 19.82
C GLN A 328 2.47 -5.94 19.34
N ALA A 329 1.58 -6.75 18.76
CA ALA A 329 1.92 -8.00 18.10
C ALA A 329 1.33 -8.00 16.69
N ILE A 330 2.10 -8.49 15.71
CA ILE A 330 1.66 -8.76 14.35
C ILE A 330 2.01 -10.21 14.03
N TYR A 331 1.02 -10.99 13.65
CA TYR A 331 1.20 -12.37 13.18
C TYR A 331 0.65 -12.48 11.75
N ASN A 332 1.47 -13.04 10.86
CA ASN A 332 1.07 -13.35 9.50
C ASN A 332 1.37 -14.81 9.22
N HIS A 333 0.39 -15.49 8.63
CA HIS A 333 0.51 -16.84 8.10
C HIS A 333 0.15 -16.83 6.63
N SER A 334 0.96 -17.49 5.79
CA SER A 334 0.67 -17.66 4.36
C SER A 334 1.02 -19.10 3.96
N ALA A 335 0.05 -19.80 3.41
CA ALA A 335 0.20 -21.16 2.89
C ALA A 335 -0.72 -21.32 1.67
N PRO A 336 -0.40 -20.67 0.53
CA PRO A 336 -1.15 -20.82 -0.70
C PRO A 336 -1.01 -22.25 -1.25
N LYS A 337 -1.91 -22.63 -2.15
CA LYS A 337 -1.71 -23.84 -2.96
C LYS A 337 -0.46 -23.69 -3.83
N PRO A 338 0.18 -24.80 -4.25
CA PRO A 338 1.31 -24.72 -5.15
C PRO A 338 0.98 -23.91 -6.40
N GLY A 339 1.82 -22.92 -6.70
CA GLY A 339 1.75 -22.15 -7.93
C GLY A 339 2.50 -22.85 -9.05
N ASN A 340 2.07 -22.62 -10.29
CA ASN A 340 2.71 -23.17 -11.47
C ASN A 340 3.23 -22.05 -12.37
N ALA A 341 4.44 -22.21 -12.90
CA ALA A 341 5.00 -21.33 -13.91
C ALA A 341 5.40 -22.12 -15.14
N LEU A 342 4.77 -21.82 -16.27
CA LEU A 342 5.06 -22.42 -17.56
C LEU A 342 5.72 -21.39 -18.47
N SER A 343 6.93 -21.69 -18.95
CA SER A 343 7.71 -20.80 -19.80
C SER A 343 8.11 -21.45 -21.11
N TRP A 344 8.00 -20.68 -22.18
CA TRP A 344 8.48 -20.99 -23.51
C TRP A 344 9.40 -19.88 -23.98
N THR A 345 10.60 -20.24 -24.45
CA THR A 345 11.54 -19.32 -25.04
C THR A 345 11.89 -19.78 -26.45
N GLU A 346 11.52 -18.96 -27.42
CA GLU A 346 11.91 -19.13 -28.82
C GLU A 346 13.28 -18.48 -29.01
N VAL A 347 14.24 -19.28 -29.50
CA VAL A 347 15.61 -18.82 -29.80
C VAL A 347 15.72 -18.69 -31.31
N TYR A 348 15.98 -17.48 -31.78
CA TYR A 348 16.16 -17.18 -33.20
C TYR A 348 17.63 -16.84 -33.47
N ASP A 349 18.17 -17.31 -34.60
CA ASP A 349 19.46 -16.85 -35.13
C ASP A 349 19.36 -15.36 -35.46
N ALA A 350 20.29 -14.54 -34.94
CA ALA A 350 20.23 -13.08 -35.06
C ALA A 350 20.46 -12.58 -36.50
N SER A 351 21.12 -13.38 -37.35
CA SER A 351 21.47 -12.99 -38.73
C SER A 351 20.39 -13.37 -39.75
N THR A 352 19.74 -14.50 -39.55
CA THR A 352 18.76 -15.06 -40.46
C THR A 352 17.31 -14.90 -40.00
N ALA A 353 17.11 -14.57 -38.71
CA ALA A 353 15.81 -14.56 -38.02
C ALA A 353 15.05 -15.92 -38.14
N VAL A 354 15.77 -17.00 -38.34
CA VAL A 354 15.23 -18.36 -38.37
C VAL A 354 15.16 -18.90 -36.94
N LEU A 355 14.05 -19.58 -36.60
CA LEU A 355 13.91 -20.28 -35.34
C LEU A 355 14.91 -21.42 -35.24
N ASP A 356 15.81 -21.36 -34.26
CA ASP A 356 16.85 -22.34 -34.01
C ASP A 356 16.37 -23.43 -33.04
N SER A 357 15.81 -23.01 -31.92
CA SER A 357 15.40 -23.93 -30.87
C SER A 357 14.30 -23.32 -29.97
N LEU A 358 13.65 -24.19 -29.19
CA LEU A 358 12.63 -23.84 -28.22
C LEU A 358 13.07 -24.33 -26.82
N LEU A 359 13.20 -23.44 -25.86
CA LEU A 359 13.36 -23.83 -24.47
C LEU A 359 11.99 -23.89 -23.80
N TYR A 360 11.69 -25.06 -23.28
CA TYR A 360 10.51 -25.30 -22.45
C TYR A 360 10.94 -25.39 -20.99
N SER A 361 10.28 -24.67 -20.09
CA SER A 361 10.48 -24.83 -18.66
C SER A 361 9.15 -24.85 -17.93
N ASN A 362 9.05 -25.71 -16.94
CA ASN A 362 7.92 -25.81 -16.02
C ASN A 362 8.43 -25.82 -14.59
N SER A 363 7.78 -25.07 -13.71
CA SER A 363 8.07 -25.11 -12.28
C SER A 363 6.79 -25.08 -11.46
N ASP A 364 6.79 -25.89 -10.42
CA ASP A 364 5.77 -25.91 -9.40
C ASP A 364 6.39 -25.42 -8.09
N LYS A 365 5.73 -24.47 -7.42
CA LYS A 365 6.25 -23.87 -6.20
C LYS A 365 5.21 -23.90 -5.09
N ASP A 366 5.54 -24.58 -4.01
CA ASP A 366 4.79 -24.61 -2.76
C ASP A 366 5.54 -23.81 -1.69
N THR A 367 4.85 -22.90 -1.03
CA THR A 367 5.48 -22.02 -0.04
C THR A 367 4.58 -21.90 1.19
N SER A 368 5.19 -22.05 2.37
CA SER A 368 4.53 -21.77 3.65
C SER A 368 5.37 -20.80 4.46
N SER A 369 4.75 -19.81 5.08
CA SER A 369 5.46 -18.86 5.93
C SER A 369 4.66 -18.48 7.17
N ASP A 370 5.36 -18.36 8.29
CA ASP A 370 4.86 -17.87 9.57
C ASP A 370 5.76 -16.74 10.05
N ARG A 371 5.17 -15.57 10.27
CA ARG A 371 5.89 -14.40 10.77
C ARG A 371 5.21 -13.84 12.02
N LEU A 372 6.00 -13.66 13.06
CA LEU A 372 5.61 -12.99 14.29
C LEU A 372 6.49 -11.77 14.53
N ASN A 373 5.88 -10.60 14.69
CA ASN A 373 6.56 -9.39 15.13
C ASN A 373 5.95 -8.92 16.46
N LEU A 374 6.78 -8.73 17.47
CA LEU A 374 6.42 -8.19 18.77
C LEU A 374 7.14 -6.86 18.95
N ASN A 375 6.44 -5.84 19.38
CA ASN A 375 6.99 -4.54 19.74
C ASN A 375 6.56 -4.17 21.15
N PHE A 376 7.52 -3.77 21.97
CA PHE A 376 7.30 -3.06 23.23
C PHE A 376 7.79 -1.63 23.04
N HIS A 377 7.03 -0.65 23.52
CA HIS A 377 7.41 0.74 23.36
C HIS A 377 7.02 1.60 24.55
N THR A 378 7.75 2.69 24.72
CA THR A 378 7.39 3.75 25.64
C THR A 378 7.70 5.12 25.05
N ASP A 379 6.77 6.02 25.17
CA ASP A 379 6.82 7.41 24.70
C ASP A 379 6.64 8.36 25.88
N LYS A 380 7.63 9.22 26.15
CA LYS A 380 7.52 10.29 27.15
C LYS A 380 7.66 11.65 26.48
N VAL A 381 6.67 12.48 26.65
CA VAL A 381 6.71 13.91 26.28
C VAL A 381 6.96 14.71 27.54
N TRP A 382 7.89 15.69 27.50
CA TRP A 382 8.24 16.46 28.71
C TRP A 382 7.65 17.87 28.73
N ASP A 383 7.30 18.41 27.58
CA ASP A 383 6.76 19.76 27.48
C ASP A 383 5.83 19.94 26.27
N ASP A 384 5.08 21.02 26.26
CA ASP A 384 4.16 21.38 25.18
C ASP A 384 4.90 21.77 23.87
N LYS A 385 6.22 21.99 23.92
CA LYS A 385 7.06 22.27 22.76
C LYS A 385 7.40 21.00 21.99
N GLY A 386 7.04 19.81 22.51
CA GLY A 386 7.22 18.52 21.86
C GLY A 386 8.58 17.86 22.14
N LYS A 387 9.24 18.20 23.25
CA LYS A 387 10.41 17.47 23.73
C LYS A 387 9.99 16.05 24.10
N LYS A 388 10.58 15.06 23.42
CA LYS A 388 10.10 13.68 23.48
C LYS A 388 11.26 12.69 23.54
N MET A 389 11.03 11.60 24.27
CA MET A 389 11.81 10.36 24.22
C MET A 389 10.91 9.23 23.72
N THR A 390 11.46 8.37 22.88
CA THR A 390 10.83 7.13 22.46
C THR A 390 11.83 5.99 22.66
N TRP A 391 11.39 4.91 23.26
CA TRP A 391 12.17 3.69 23.36
C TRP A 391 11.33 2.54 22.82
N ASP A 392 11.87 1.84 21.82
CA ASP A 392 11.25 0.69 21.17
C ASP A 392 12.14 -0.54 21.33
N VAL A 393 11.53 -1.67 21.58
CA VAL A 393 12.16 -3.00 21.57
C VAL A 393 11.34 -3.91 20.69
N ASP A 394 11.98 -4.47 19.66
CA ASP A 394 11.33 -5.33 18.68
C ASP A 394 11.91 -6.74 18.71
N TYR A 395 11.03 -7.71 18.52
CA TYR A 395 11.37 -9.08 18.21
C TYR A 395 10.64 -9.54 16.96
N LEU A 396 11.38 -10.01 15.97
CA LEU A 396 10.84 -10.62 14.75
C LEU A 396 11.29 -12.06 14.66
N ARG A 397 10.35 -12.96 14.39
CA ARG A 397 10.61 -14.33 13.91
C ARG A 397 9.91 -14.52 12.57
N ASP A 398 10.65 -15.01 11.59
CA ASP A 398 10.17 -15.37 10.25
C ASP A 398 10.65 -16.79 9.95
N ASN A 399 9.70 -17.71 9.78
CA ASN A 399 9.94 -19.07 9.31
C ASN A 399 9.31 -19.20 7.93
N ARG A 400 10.06 -19.76 6.98
CA ARG A 400 9.56 -20.01 5.63
C ARG A 400 10.08 -21.33 5.11
N ASP A 401 9.16 -22.15 4.66
CA ASP A 401 9.42 -23.37 3.92
C ASP A 401 9.05 -23.16 2.46
N GLU A 402 9.88 -23.61 1.55
CA GLU A 402 9.66 -23.53 0.12
C GLU A 402 10.07 -24.87 -0.51
N ASN A 403 9.15 -25.49 -1.24
CA ASN A 403 9.38 -26.67 -2.07
C ASN A 403 9.14 -26.27 -3.52
N MET A 404 10.14 -26.49 -4.38
CA MET A 404 10.04 -26.12 -5.79
C MET A 404 10.54 -27.27 -6.65
N GLY A 405 9.67 -27.72 -7.56
CA GLY A 405 10.04 -28.58 -8.68
C GLY A 405 10.34 -27.74 -9.91
N PHE A 406 11.39 -28.06 -10.63
CA PHE A 406 11.77 -27.41 -11.88
C PHE A 406 12.17 -28.44 -12.93
N LEU A 407 11.63 -28.29 -14.13
CA LEU A 407 11.99 -29.07 -15.32
C LEU A 407 12.25 -28.11 -16.47
N SER A 408 13.36 -28.30 -17.18
CA SER A 408 13.67 -27.59 -18.42
C SER A 408 14.19 -28.53 -19.48
N LYS A 409 13.83 -28.28 -20.73
CA LYS A 409 14.32 -29.03 -21.90
C LYS A 409 14.39 -28.14 -23.13
N THR A 410 15.28 -28.51 -24.06
CA THR A 410 15.42 -27.83 -25.36
C THR A 410 14.83 -28.69 -26.46
N LEU A 411 14.04 -28.08 -27.31
CA LEU A 411 13.40 -28.71 -28.45
C LEU A 411 13.91 -28.09 -29.75
N LEU A 412 14.00 -28.88 -30.81
CA LEU A 412 14.15 -28.39 -32.19
C LEU A 412 12.84 -27.71 -32.65
N PRO A 413 12.86 -26.90 -33.72
CA PRO A 413 11.65 -26.25 -34.26
C PRO A 413 10.51 -27.22 -34.63
N ASP A 414 10.81 -28.47 -34.92
CA ASP A 414 9.82 -29.52 -35.19
C ASP A 414 9.24 -30.16 -33.91
N GLY A 415 9.67 -29.73 -32.75
CA GLY A 415 9.25 -30.25 -31.45
C GLY A 415 10.05 -31.45 -30.95
N THR A 416 11.04 -31.92 -31.70
CA THR A 416 11.92 -33.03 -31.29
C THR A 416 12.83 -32.54 -30.14
N GLU A 417 12.90 -33.33 -29.05
CA GLU A 417 13.77 -33.03 -27.91
C GLU A 417 15.24 -33.26 -28.26
N ILE A 418 16.08 -32.29 -27.88
CA ILE A 418 17.54 -32.40 -28.03
C ILE A 418 18.07 -33.27 -26.88
N PRO A 419 18.66 -34.43 -27.14
CA PRO A 419 19.16 -35.32 -26.10
C PRO A 419 20.22 -34.61 -25.21
N GLY A 420 20.16 -34.85 -23.92
CA GLY A 420 21.13 -34.29 -22.96
C GLY A 420 20.90 -32.82 -22.58
N THR A 421 19.77 -32.22 -22.99
CA THR A 421 19.40 -30.85 -22.59
C THR A 421 18.38 -30.82 -21.47
N ASN A 422 17.94 -31.98 -21.00
CA ASN A 422 17.02 -32.09 -19.87
C ASN A 422 17.74 -31.70 -18.59
N PHE A 423 17.13 -30.80 -17.86
CA PHE A 423 17.58 -30.38 -16.56
C PHE A 423 16.38 -30.36 -15.60
N ASP A 424 16.45 -31.18 -14.56
CA ASP A 424 15.40 -31.24 -13.54
C ASP A 424 16.01 -31.20 -12.13
N TYR A 425 15.30 -30.56 -11.24
CA TYR A 425 15.57 -30.62 -9.81
C TYR A 425 14.31 -30.35 -9.00
N ASN A 426 14.28 -30.91 -7.81
CA ASN A 426 13.42 -30.48 -6.73
C ASN A 426 14.32 -29.92 -5.64
N TYR A 427 13.91 -28.82 -4.99
CA TYR A 427 14.58 -28.38 -3.78
C TYR A 427 13.59 -28.16 -2.65
N LEU A 428 14.06 -28.45 -1.44
CA LEU A 428 13.41 -28.07 -0.21
C LEU A 428 14.29 -27.04 0.51
N GLN A 429 13.76 -25.83 0.67
CA GLN A 429 14.41 -24.76 1.40
C GLN A 429 13.68 -24.49 2.71
N HIS A 430 14.42 -24.45 3.80
CA HIS A 430 13.95 -24.02 5.10
C HIS A 430 14.71 -22.78 5.56
N ARG A 431 14.02 -21.66 5.73
CA ARG A 431 14.60 -20.40 6.18
C ARG A 431 14.00 -19.97 7.50
N LYS A 432 14.85 -19.67 8.47
CA LYS A 432 14.46 -19.10 9.75
C LYS A 432 15.27 -17.84 10.04
N VAL A 433 14.57 -16.75 10.34
CA VAL A 433 15.16 -15.46 10.70
C VAL A 433 14.64 -15.04 12.07
N ASP A 434 15.55 -14.77 12.99
CA ASP A 434 15.26 -14.17 14.29
C ASP A 434 15.97 -12.80 14.36
N VAL A 435 15.24 -11.73 14.68
CA VAL A 435 15.79 -10.37 14.86
C VAL A 435 15.33 -9.82 16.21
N VAL A 436 16.27 -9.31 16.99
CA VAL A 436 16.00 -8.51 18.20
C VAL A 436 16.61 -7.15 17.99
N SER A 437 15.84 -6.08 18.18
CA SER A 437 16.37 -4.72 18.12
C SER A 437 15.84 -3.85 19.24
N SER A 438 16.65 -2.85 19.63
CA SER A 438 16.25 -1.81 20.56
C SER A 438 16.72 -0.47 20.04
N ALA A 439 15.84 0.53 20.07
CA ALA A 439 16.12 1.91 19.64
C ALA A 439 15.64 2.91 20.67
N LEU A 440 16.49 3.85 21.04
CA LEU A 440 16.21 4.95 21.93
C LEU A 440 16.40 6.27 21.20
N ASP A 441 15.35 7.05 21.08
CA ASP A 441 15.28 8.30 20.36
C ASP A 441 14.95 9.48 21.28
N PHE A 442 15.60 10.62 21.06
CA PHE A 442 15.29 11.90 21.69
C PHE A 442 14.98 12.94 20.61
N ILE A 443 13.88 13.64 20.76
CA ILE A 443 13.51 14.81 19.96
C ILE A 443 13.57 16.00 20.89
N LEU A 444 14.43 16.95 20.57
CA LEU A 444 14.71 18.13 21.38
C LEU A 444 14.45 19.40 20.54
N PRO A 445 13.21 19.89 20.51
CA PRO A 445 12.89 21.14 19.84
C PRO A 445 13.34 22.34 20.70
N PHE A 446 14.00 23.28 20.03
CA PHE A 446 14.38 24.61 20.55
C PHE A 446 13.64 25.68 19.74
N GLU A 447 13.71 26.93 20.14
CA GLU A 447 12.98 28.02 19.47
C GLU A 447 13.31 28.15 17.97
N LYS A 448 14.58 27.96 17.59
CA LYS A 448 15.07 28.19 16.22
C LYS A 448 15.55 26.95 15.52
N TYR A 449 15.70 25.85 16.22
CA TYR A 449 16.23 24.60 15.66
C TYR A 449 15.70 23.38 16.43
N LYS A 450 15.81 22.23 15.85
CA LYS A 450 15.45 20.94 16.45
C LYS A 450 16.65 19.99 16.35
N ILE A 451 16.97 19.32 17.46
CA ILE A 451 17.92 18.22 17.48
C ILE A 451 17.14 16.92 17.66
N THR A 452 17.48 15.92 16.85
CA THR A 452 17.05 14.54 17.06
C THR A 452 18.31 13.71 17.26
N ALA A 453 18.40 12.92 18.32
CA ALA A 453 19.55 12.08 18.60
C ALA A 453 19.06 10.74 19.13
N GLY A 454 19.83 9.68 18.88
CA GLY A 454 19.45 8.37 19.36
C GLY A 454 20.55 7.32 19.21
N ALA A 455 20.22 6.13 19.72
CA ALA A 455 21.03 4.94 19.65
C ALA A 455 20.17 3.74 19.23
N LYS A 456 20.74 2.83 18.46
CA LYS A 456 20.08 1.57 18.07
C LYS A 456 21.05 0.42 18.17
N VAL A 457 20.55 -0.71 18.66
CA VAL A 457 21.24 -2.01 18.59
C VAL A 457 20.32 -3.00 17.88
N SER A 458 20.91 -3.89 17.06
CA SER A 458 20.15 -4.92 16.35
C SER A 458 20.98 -6.20 16.24
N PHE A 459 20.34 -7.34 16.51
CA PHE A 459 20.92 -8.66 16.42
C PHE A 459 20.05 -9.50 15.48
N THR A 460 20.64 -9.97 14.38
CA THR A 460 20.00 -10.82 13.38
C THR A 460 20.65 -12.19 13.39
N ASN A 461 19.86 -13.25 13.36
CA ASN A 461 20.30 -14.62 13.18
C ASN A 461 19.45 -15.28 12.10
N THR A 462 20.07 -15.56 10.95
CA THR A 462 19.44 -16.24 9.83
C THR A 462 20.02 -17.64 9.70
N ARG A 463 19.15 -18.62 9.50
CA ARG A 463 19.48 -20.01 9.15
C ARG A 463 18.74 -20.33 7.87
N ASN A 464 19.46 -20.81 6.88
CA ASN A 464 18.91 -21.18 5.59
C ASN A 464 19.50 -22.54 5.18
N GLY A 465 18.66 -23.55 5.13
CA GLY A 465 19.01 -24.87 4.62
C GLY A 465 18.35 -25.05 3.25
N ILE A 466 19.08 -25.59 2.29
CA ILE A 466 18.57 -25.98 1.00
C ILE A 466 19.09 -27.38 0.66
N ASN A 467 18.16 -28.28 0.32
CA ASN A 467 18.45 -29.64 -0.11
C ASN A 467 17.89 -29.84 -1.52
N TYR A 468 18.68 -30.40 -2.40
CA TYR A 468 18.32 -30.67 -3.77
C TYR A 468 18.10 -32.16 -4.00
N ASP A 469 17.07 -32.49 -4.79
CA ASP A 469 16.85 -33.80 -5.39
C ASP A 469 16.80 -33.60 -6.91
N THR A 470 17.77 -34.19 -7.63
CA THR A 470 17.99 -33.97 -9.05
C THR A 470 18.54 -35.22 -9.73
N SER A 471 18.27 -35.38 -11.02
CA SER A 471 18.84 -36.42 -11.86
C SER A 471 20.36 -36.24 -12.09
N ASP A 472 20.88 -35.00 -12.00
CA ASP A 472 22.31 -34.69 -12.12
C ASP A 472 22.82 -33.91 -10.90
N PRO A 473 23.37 -34.62 -9.88
CA PRO A 473 23.86 -33.98 -8.67
C PRO A 473 25.13 -33.14 -8.87
N THR A 474 25.71 -33.11 -10.07
CA THR A 474 26.87 -32.24 -10.35
C THR A 474 26.49 -30.78 -10.58
N LEU A 475 25.21 -30.51 -10.86
CA LEU A 475 24.71 -29.18 -11.20
C LEU A 475 24.28 -28.37 -9.98
N VAL A 476 24.00 -29.01 -8.87
CA VAL A 476 23.50 -28.39 -7.63
C VAL A 476 24.16 -29.01 -6.40
N GLN A 477 24.17 -28.25 -5.31
CA GLN A 477 24.76 -28.69 -4.04
C GLN A 477 23.89 -28.27 -2.86
N ASP A 478 23.62 -29.23 -1.99
CA ASP A 478 22.99 -28.95 -0.70
C ASP A 478 23.86 -27.99 0.11
N ASP A 479 23.23 -27.05 0.81
CA ASP A 479 23.94 -26.16 1.72
C ASP A 479 23.10 -25.85 2.96
N TYR A 480 23.77 -25.69 4.07
CA TYR A 480 23.21 -25.12 5.28
C TYR A 480 24.01 -23.86 5.64
N PHE A 481 23.39 -22.70 5.41
CA PHE A 481 24.00 -21.41 5.63
C PHE A 481 23.47 -20.74 6.90
N ARG A 482 24.38 -20.27 7.75
CA ARG A 482 24.07 -19.50 8.94
C ARG A 482 24.69 -18.11 8.83
N TYR A 483 23.86 -17.09 9.03
CA TYR A 483 24.31 -15.70 9.05
C TYR A 483 23.92 -15.03 10.36
N LYS A 484 24.91 -14.42 11.02
CA LYS A 484 24.71 -13.60 12.21
C LYS A 484 25.19 -12.19 11.93
N GLU A 485 24.37 -11.22 12.36
CA GLU A 485 24.71 -9.79 12.23
C GLU A 485 24.41 -9.06 13.53
N GLN A 486 25.33 -8.18 13.92
CA GLN A 486 25.19 -7.29 15.05
C GLN A 486 25.47 -5.87 14.57
N ILE A 487 24.54 -4.95 14.80
CA ILE A 487 24.66 -3.54 14.43
C ILE A 487 24.49 -2.70 15.69
N TYR A 488 25.46 -1.80 15.91
CA TYR A 488 25.42 -0.78 16.95
C TYR A 488 25.49 0.59 16.26
N ALA A 489 24.50 1.44 16.48
CA ALA A 489 24.41 2.71 15.82
C ALA A 489 24.18 3.86 16.81
N LEU A 490 24.85 4.99 16.56
CA LEU A 490 24.60 6.28 17.19
C LEU A 490 24.32 7.31 16.10
N TYR A 491 23.37 8.18 16.32
CA TYR A 491 23.00 9.20 15.33
C TYR A 491 22.51 10.48 15.96
N ALA A 492 22.69 11.55 15.18
CA ALA A 492 22.16 12.86 15.52
C ALA A 492 21.81 13.63 14.24
N ASP A 493 20.69 14.35 14.27
CA ASP A 493 20.24 15.26 13.23
C ASP A 493 20.01 16.66 13.83
N TYR A 494 20.51 17.68 13.14
CA TYR A 494 20.21 19.09 13.39
C TYR A 494 19.31 19.61 12.28
N SER A 495 18.18 20.20 12.61
CA SER A 495 17.22 20.75 11.64
C SER A 495 16.87 22.19 12.04
N ARG A 496 16.91 23.11 11.05
CA ARG A 496 16.57 24.52 11.25
C ARG A 496 15.87 25.10 10.03
N GLU A 497 14.81 25.85 10.29
CA GLU A 497 14.18 26.75 9.33
C GLU A 497 14.80 28.14 9.50
N TYR A 498 15.52 28.60 8.48
CA TYR A 498 16.18 29.93 8.49
C TYR A 498 15.24 31.03 8.04
N SER A 499 14.31 30.68 7.16
CA SER A 499 13.24 31.54 6.68
C SER A 499 12.07 30.69 6.18
N GLU A 500 10.94 31.30 5.84
CA GLU A 500 9.81 30.63 5.19
C GLU A 500 10.18 29.91 3.88
N ARG A 501 11.30 30.33 3.26
CA ARG A 501 11.77 29.77 2.00
C ARG A 501 12.93 28.80 2.11
N PHE A 502 13.69 28.84 3.22
CA PHE A 502 14.91 28.06 3.33
C PHE A 502 14.98 27.27 4.64
N SER A 503 15.06 25.97 4.49
CA SER A 503 15.24 25.01 5.59
C SER A 503 16.43 24.09 5.32
N MET A 504 17.15 23.71 6.37
CA MET A 504 18.30 22.81 6.31
C MET A 504 18.20 21.74 7.40
N GLN A 505 18.62 20.53 7.04
CA GLN A 505 18.85 19.46 8.00
C GLN A 505 20.22 18.83 7.74
N LEU A 506 20.98 18.65 8.81
CA LEU A 506 22.28 17.97 8.80
C LEU A 506 22.18 16.76 9.72
N GLY A 507 22.62 15.61 9.26
CA GLY A 507 22.61 14.38 10.04
C GLY A 507 23.95 13.66 9.96
N LEU A 508 24.27 12.96 11.03
CA LEU A 508 25.42 12.04 11.08
C LEU A 508 24.99 10.77 11.81
N ARG A 509 25.27 9.64 11.17
CA ARG A 509 25.11 8.31 11.78
C ARG A 509 26.44 7.58 11.75
N MET A 510 26.80 6.97 12.85
CA MET A 510 27.92 6.04 12.98
C MET A 510 27.35 4.63 13.23
N GLU A 511 27.76 3.68 12.42
CA GLU A 511 27.41 2.27 12.60
C GLU A 511 28.68 1.41 12.76
N HIS A 512 28.66 0.56 13.77
CA HIS A 512 29.61 -0.53 13.94
C HIS A 512 28.89 -1.85 13.69
N THR A 513 29.34 -2.59 12.67
CA THR A 513 28.70 -3.82 12.20
C THR A 513 29.67 -4.99 12.30
N ARG A 514 29.18 -6.08 12.88
CA ARG A 514 29.85 -7.39 12.92
C ARG A 514 28.99 -8.41 12.22
N THR A 515 29.56 -9.13 11.25
CA THR A 515 28.87 -10.22 10.57
C THR A 515 29.66 -11.51 10.66
N THR A 516 28.97 -12.63 10.69
CA THR A 516 29.55 -13.97 10.58
C THR A 516 28.66 -14.80 9.65
N GLY A 517 29.21 -15.24 8.54
CA GLY A 517 28.59 -16.17 7.60
C GLY A 517 29.30 -17.53 7.67
N ILE A 518 28.53 -18.61 7.76
CA ILE A 518 29.03 -19.99 7.77
C ILE A 518 28.26 -20.77 6.73
N SER A 519 28.97 -21.37 5.76
CA SER A 519 28.43 -22.34 4.80
C SER A 519 29.01 -23.72 5.12
N GLU A 520 28.12 -24.69 5.38
CA GLU A 520 28.55 -26.05 5.68
C GLU A 520 29.04 -26.78 4.42
N ALA A 521 28.40 -26.53 3.26
CA ALA A 521 28.81 -27.14 1.99
C ALA A 521 30.21 -26.71 1.54
N LYS A 522 30.60 -25.48 1.83
CA LYS A 522 31.91 -24.94 1.45
C LYS A 522 32.95 -25.05 2.56
N ASP A 523 32.57 -25.50 3.75
CA ASP A 523 33.41 -25.48 4.98
C ASP A 523 34.09 -24.11 5.17
N THR A 524 33.30 -23.04 5.02
CA THR A 524 33.81 -21.67 5.08
C THR A 524 33.15 -20.88 6.19
N GLU A 525 33.97 -20.11 6.92
CA GLU A 525 33.50 -19.09 7.85
C GLU A 525 34.05 -17.73 7.41
N ASP A 526 33.17 -16.79 7.15
CA ASP A 526 33.50 -15.42 6.75
C ASP A 526 33.06 -14.41 7.83
N LYS A 527 33.99 -13.57 8.27
CA LYS A 527 33.77 -12.59 9.36
C LYS A 527 34.16 -11.21 8.89
N HIS A 528 33.25 -10.25 9.11
CA HIS A 528 33.55 -8.84 8.91
C HIS A 528 33.23 -8.05 10.17
N ASP A 529 34.11 -7.10 10.48
CA ASP A 529 34.00 -6.16 11.59
C ASP A 529 34.42 -4.78 11.07
N TYR A 530 33.49 -3.83 11.01
CA TYR A 530 33.77 -2.51 10.47
C TYR A 530 32.91 -1.42 11.10
N THR A 531 33.44 -0.20 11.08
CA THR A 531 32.71 1.01 11.49
C THR A 531 32.61 1.96 10.30
N ARG A 532 31.43 2.50 10.05
CA ARG A 532 31.17 3.46 8.98
C ARG A 532 30.42 4.69 9.48
N LEU A 533 30.70 5.82 8.84
CA LEU A 533 30.00 7.09 9.07
C LEU A 533 29.12 7.39 7.86
N PHE A 534 27.91 7.84 8.13
CA PHE A 534 26.89 8.17 7.14
C PHE A 534 26.40 9.60 7.38
N PRO A 535 27.07 10.61 6.77
CA PRO A 535 26.61 11.99 6.82
C PRO A 535 25.43 12.18 5.87
N THR A 536 24.48 13.02 6.26
CA THR A 536 23.33 13.43 5.44
C THR A 536 23.18 14.94 5.47
N VAL A 537 22.83 15.51 4.33
CA VAL A 537 22.57 16.95 4.16
C VAL A 537 21.32 17.12 3.31
N TYR A 538 20.36 17.86 3.84
CA TYR A 538 19.14 18.22 3.14
C TYR A 538 18.98 19.72 3.12
N LEU A 539 18.65 20.26 1.97
CA LEU A 539 18.37 21.67 1.76
C LEU A 539 17.02 21.78 1.05
N LEU A 540 16.14 22.57 1.59
CA LEU A 540 14.86 22.91 0.96
C LEU A 540 14.82 24.41 0.73
N TYR A 541 14.68 24.77 -0.55
CA TYR A 541 14.39 26.13 -0.95
C TYR A 541 13.05 26.20 -1.66
N SER A 542 12.07 26.89 -1.06
CA SER A 542 10.74 27.10 -1.62
C SER A 542 10.72 28.39 -2.42
N CYS A 543 10.80 28.28 -3.75
CA CYS A 543 10.58 29.40 -4.65
C CYS A 543 9.05 29.58 -4.77
N LEU A 544 8.54 30.76 -4.44
CA LEU A 544 7.17 31.12 -4.77
C LEU A 544 7.07 31.20 -6.30
N LEU A 545 6.56 30.14 -6.92
CA LEU A 545 5.95 30.29 -8.22
C LEU A 545 4.71 31.17 -7.99
N TYR A 546 4.79 32.42 -8.42
CA TYR A 546 3.59 33.23 -8.64
C TYR A 546 2.71 32.46 -9.62
N THR A 547 1.71 31.77 -9.11
CA THR A 547 0.52 31.53 -9.90
C THR A 547 -0.14 32.89 -9.99
N SER A 548 0.19 33.68 -11.04
CA SER A 548 -0.70 34.77 -11.41
C SER A 548 -2.07 34.12 -11.63
N PRO A 549 -3.13 34.61 -11.01
CA PRO A 549 -4.45 34.24 -11.45
C PRO A 549 -4.50 34.54 -12.96
N SER A 550 -4.75 33.50 -13.73
CA SER A 550 -5.06 33.68 -15.14
C SER A 550 -6.24 34.65 -15.22
N PRO A 551 -6.14 35.69 -16.02
CA PRO A 551 -7.24 36.64 -16.15
C PRO A 551 -8.51 35.95 -16.63
#